data_fd9e4545063b654732dd5e8e830f5f3b
#
_entry.id   fd9e4545063b654732dd5e8e830f5f3b
#
_cell.length_a   1.000
_cell.length_b   1.000
_cell.length_c   1.000
_cell.angle_alpha   90.00
_cell.angle_beta   90.00
_cell.angle_gamma   90.00
#
_symmetry.space_group_name_H-M   'P 1'
#
loop_
_entity.id
_entity.type
_entity.pdbx_description
1 polymer ?
#
loop_
_entity_poly.entity_id
_entity_poly.type
_entity_poly.pdbx_seq_one_letter_code
_entity_poly.pdbx_strand_id
1 'polypeptide(L)'
;MKHPLLENRTRLLVWWLAWLILAAGQSLLIHFGYGSRAEVAIADGLVSMILFGLLGLAVWFPVRFLLKDENQLYTTIINVLLTGTLTVAVWLLGTRFIVRAMVAEKVDYIIFWHSVLVFRATAGVLIFFVMILVYYLFLSATRLAEKAARQAQLETQVREGELKMLRSQINPHFLFNS
;
A
#
# COMPACT_ATOMS: atom_id res chain seq x y z
N MET A 1 8.25 4.62 -11.67
CA MET A 1 6.92 4.77 -11.03
C MET A 1 7.09 5.53 -9.72
N LYS A 2 6.33 6.60 -9.53
CA LYS A 2 6.31 7.40 -8.30
C LYS A 2 5.39 6.74 -7.27
N HIS A 3 5.51 7.13 -6.01
CA HIS A 3 4.69 6.57 -4.93
C HIS A 3 3.22 7.06 -5.06
N PRO A 4 2.22 6.16 -5.13
CA PRO A 4 0.84 6.53 -5.47
C PRO A 4 0.16 7.46 -4.46
N LEU A 5 0.57 7.38 -3.19
CA LEU A 5 0.02 8.20 -2.10
C LEU A 5 0.78 9.51 -1.94
N LEU A 6 2.12 9.51 -2.05
CA LEU A 6 2.93 10.70 -1.82
C LEU A 6 2.82 11.74 -2.95
N GLU A 7 2.42 11.33 -4.13
CA GLU A 7 2.28 12.24 -5.29
C GLU A 7 1.00 13.09 -5.23
N ASN A 8 -0.03 12.62 -4.52
CA ASN A 8 -1.31 13.31 -4.43
C ASN A 8 -1.66 13.63 -2.97
N ARG A 9 -1.72 14.92 -2.63
CA ARG A 9 -2.05 15.41 -1.28
C ARG A 9 -3.38 14.87 -0.76
N THR A 10 -4.40 14.79 -1.61
CA THR A 10 -5.73 14.26 -1.23
C THR A 10 -5.65 12.79 -0.85
N ARG A 11 -4.91 11.96 -1.61
CA ARG A 11 -4.72 10.53 -1.28
C ARG A 11 -3.94 10.37 0.03
N LEU A 12 -2.94 11.20 0.26
CA LEU A 12 -2.19 11.18 1.50
C LEU A 12 -3.03 11.60 2.71
N LEU A 13 -3.90 12.59 2.54
CA LEU A 13 -4.85 12.98 3.59
C LEU A 13 -5.85 11.86 3.91
N VAL A 14 -6.42 11.23 2.89
CA VAL A 14 -7.32 10.06 3.07
C VAL A 14 -6.60 8.91 3.78
N TRP A 15 -5.33 8.66 3.41
CA TRP A 15 -4.49 7.66 4.08
C TRP A 15 -4.37 7.93 5.58
N TRP A 16 -3.96 9.14 5.96
CA TRP A 16 -3.80 9.48 7.38
C TRP A 16 -5.12 9.51 8.14
N LEU A 17 -6.19 9.97 7.50
CA LEU A 17 -7.53 9.95 8.09
C LEU A 17 -7.98 8.51 8.41
N ALA A 18 -7.75 7.57 7.50
CA ALA A 18 -8.06 6.16 7.73
C ALA A 18 -7.28 5.60 8.95
N TRP A 19 -5.98 5.91 9.06
CA TRP A 19 -5.17 5.48 10.20
C TRP A 19 -5.61 6.13 11.52
N LEU A 20 -6.05 7.38 11.50
CA LEU A 20 -6.60 8.05 12.68
C LEU A 20 -7.94 7.43 13.13
N ILE A 21 -8.80 7.05 12.19
CA ILE A 21 -10.04 6.33 12.51
C ILE A 21 -9.71 4.97 13.14
N LEU A 22 -8.77 4.23 12.58
CA LEU A 22 -8.31 2.96 13.15
C LEU A 22 -7.68 3.15 14.54
N ALA A 23 -6.92 4.22 14.75
CA ALA A 23 -6.35 4.56 16.05
C ALA A 23 -7.43 4.81 17.09
N ALA A 24 -8.49 5.57 16.75
CA ALA A 24 -9.62 5.79 17.62
C ALA A 24 -10.35 4.47 17.96
N GLY A 25 -10.61 3.63 16.94
CA GLY A 25 -11.22 2.32 17.14
C GLY A 25 -10.39 1.41 18.05
N GLN A 26 -9.07 1.36 17.84
CA GLN A 26 -8.16 0.60 18.70
C GLN A 26 -8.14 1.15 20.14
N SER A 27 -8.09 2.47 20.30
CA SER A 27 -8.11 3.09 21.64
C SER A 27 -9.40 2.74 22.41
N LEU A 28 -10.55 2.79 21.73
CA LEU A 28 -11.83 2.38 22.34
C LEU A 28 -11.84 0.90 22.73
N LEU A 29 -11.35 0.04 21.85
CA LEU A 29 -11.24 -1.40 22.11
C LEU A 29 -10.33 -1.68 23.32
N ILE A 30 -9.19 -1.00 23.42
CA ILE A 30 -8.26 -1.13 24.53
C ILE A 30 -8.90 -0.63 25.83
N HIS A 31 -9.57 0.53 25.80
CA HIS A 31 -10.19 1.11 26.98
C HIS A 31 -11.36 0.27 27.49
N PHE A 32 -12.33 -0.04 26.64
CA PHE A 32 -13.55 -0.75 27.03
C PHE A 32 -13.39 -2.27 27.05
N GLY A 33 -12.60 -2.84 26.15
CA GLY A 33 -12.43 -4.29 26.05
C GLY A 33 -11.43 -4.86 27.07
N TYR A 34 -10.38 -4.11 27.38
CA TYR A 34 -9.32 -4.56 28.29
C TYR A 34 -9.26 -3.77 29.60
N GLY A 35 -10.16 -2.79 29.82
CA GLY A 35 -10.23 -2.00 31.05
C GLY A 35 -9.03 -1.10 31.31
N SER A 36 -8.24 -0.78 30.27
CA SER A 36 -7.07 0.08 30.40
C SER A 36 -7.46 1.53 30.68
N ARG A 37 -6.57 2.28 31.34
CA ARG A 37 -6.76 3.73 31.51
C ARG A 37 -6.85 4.41 30.16
N ALA A 38 -7.71 5.42 30.03
CA ALA A 38 -7.92 6.14 28.77
C ALA A 38 -6.62 6.72 28.18
N GLU A 39 -5.73 7.26 29.03
CA GLU A 39 -4.42 7.79 28.61
C GLU A 39 -3.55 6.74 27.93
N VAL A 40 -3.47 5.54 28.52
CA VAL A 40 -2.70 4.41 27.97
C VAL A 40 -3.32 3.93 26.66
N ALA A 41 -4.65 3.81 26.63
CA ALA A 41 -5.38 3.35 25.45
C ALA A 41 -5.22 4.32 24.26
N ILE A 42 -5.30 5.62 24.51
CA ILE A 42 -5.12 6.65 23.48
C ILE A 42 -3.66 6.68 23.00
N ALA A 43 -2.69 6.69 23.91
CA ALA A 43 -1.28 6.68 23.56
C ALA A 43 -0.92 5.45 22.72
N ASP A 44 -1.37 4.28 23.14
CA ASP A 44 -1.12 3.02 22.43
C ASP A 44 -1.80 2.99 21.05
N GLY A 45 -3.06 3.36 20.95
CA GLY A 45 -3.79 3.40 19.69
C GLY A 45 -3.17 4.38 18.68
N LEU A 46 -2.83 5.59 19.12
CA LEU A 46 -2.21 6.60 18.25
C LEU A 46 -0.83 6.16 17.79
N VAL A 47 0.07 5.79 18.73
CA VAL A 47 1.43 5.37 18.39
C VAL A 47 1.42 4.17 17.47
N SER A 48 0.60 3.17 17.79
CA SER A 48 0.45 1.94 17.03
C SER A 48 0.03 2.21 15.58
N MET A 49 -1.03 2.97 15.36
CA MET A 49 -1.58 3.19 14.03
C MET A 49 -0.76 4.20 13.21
N ILE A 50 -0.20 5.21 13.83
CA ILE A 50 0.73 6.13 13.14
C ILE A 50 1.96 5.37 12.67
N LEU A 51 2.55 4.54 13.53
CA LEU A 51 3.72 3.75 13.17
C LEU A 51 3.41 2.76 12.04
N PHE A 52 2.25 2.08 12.10
CA PHE A 52 1.84 1.18 11.03
C PHE A 52 1.55 1.93 9.72
N GLY A 53 0.96 3.12 9.80
CA GLY A 53 0.74 4.00 8.65
C GLY A 53 2.04 4.43 7.97
N LEU A 54 3.08 4.75 8.75
CA LEU A 54 4.43 5.07 8.23
C LEU A 54 5.08 3.85 7.58
N LEU A 55 5.04 2.69 8.25
CA LEU A 55 5.55 1.43 7.69
C LEU A 55 4.80 1.04 6.42
N GLY A 56 3.47 1.29 6.37
CA GLY A 56 2.65 1.07 5.19
C GLY A 56 3.11 1.87 3.97
N LEU A 57 3.54 3.11 4.15
CA LEU A 57 4.16 3.88 3.06
C LEU A 57 5.48 3.24 2.60
N ALA A 58 6.29 2.72 3.53
CA ALA A 58 7.55 2.07 3.20
C ALA A 58 7.36 0.73 2.46
N VAL A 59 6.29 -0.02 2.74
CA VAL A 59 5.94 -1.30 2.10
C VAL A 59 5.74 -1.16 0.59
N TRP A 60 5.38 0.01 0.08
CA TRP A 60 5.30 0.27 -1.36
C TRP A 60 6.59 -0.09 -2.11
N PHE A 61 7.75 0.21 -1.55
CA PHE A 61 9.02 0.00 -2.23
C PHE A 61 9.31 -1.48 -2.52
N PRO A 62 9.24 -2.41 -1.54
CA PRO A 62 9.39 -3.84 -1.84
C PRO A 62 8.27 -4.37 -2.74
N VAL A 63 7.01 -3.99 -2.53
CA VAL A 63 5.87 -4.47 -3.35
C VAL A 63 6.06 -4.12 -4.83
N ARG A 64 6.57 -2.94 -5.14
CA ARG A 64 6.85 -2.53 -6.52
C ARG A 64 7.85 -3.46 -7.23
N PHE A 65 8.83 -3.98 -6.51
CA PHE A 65 9.84 -4.90 -7.06
C PHE A 65 9.31 -6.33 -7.16
N LEU A 66 8.52 -6.77 -6.17
CA LEU A 66 7.93 -8.10 -6.13
C LEU A 66 7.04 -8.43 -7.33
N LEU A 67 6.36 -7.42 -7.88
CA LEU A 67 5.43 -7.58 -9.00
C LEU A 67 6.09 -7.38 -10.38
N LYS A 68 7.40 -7.21 -10.43
CA LYS A 68 8.11 -6.94 -11.69
C LYS A 68 8.43 -8.23 -12.47
N ASP A 69 8.66 -9.35 -11.78
CA ASP A 69 9.01 -10.63 -12.37
C ASP A 69 7.82 -11.60 -12.33
N GLU A 70 7.14 -11.75 -13.48
CA GLU A 70 5.96 -12.63 -13.61
C GLU A 70 6.31 -14.14 -13.48
N ASN A 71 7.60 -14.51 -13.54
CA ASN A 71 8.04 -15.91 -13.65
C ASN A 71 8.55 -16.56 -12.35
N GLN A 72 8.53 -15.86 -11.21
CA GLN A 72 9.10 -16.40 -9.97
C GLN A 72 8.13 -16.32 -8.78
N LEU A 73 7.03 -17.09 -8.83
CA LEU A 73 6.05 -17.18 -7.74
C LEU A 73 6.71 -17.46 -6.37
N TYR A 74 7.69 -18.38 -6.34
CA TYR A 74 8.38 -18.75 -5.11
C TYR A 74 9.12 -17.56 -4.46
N THR A 75 9.90 -16.85 -5.25
CA THR A 75 10.64 -15.66 -4.79
C THR A 75 9.69 -14.56 -4.31
N THR A 76 8.57 -14.38 -5.02
CA THR A 76 7.53 -13.41 -4.64
C THR A 76 6.92 -13.76 -3.28
N ILE A 77 6.56 -15.03 -3.05
CA ILE A 77 5.98 -15.49 -1.78
C ILE A 77 6.98 -15.27 -0.63
N ILE A 78 8.23 -15.68 -0.79
CA ILE A 78 9.26 -15.51 0.25
C ILE A 78 9.44 -14.04 0.58
N ASN A 79 9.55 -13.18 -0.43
CA ASN A 79 9.75 -11.75 -0.21
C ASN A 79 8.55 -11.08 0.47
N VAL A 80 7.31 -11.48 0.13
CA VAL A 80 6.10 -11.01 0.80
C VAL A 80 6.11 -11.44 2.27
N LEU A 81 6.44 -12.71 2.55
CA LEU A 81 6.51 -13.23 3.92
C LEU A 81 7.59 -12.53 4.74
N LEU A 82 8.80 -12.35 4.17
CA LEU A 82 9.88 -11.63 4.84
C LEU A 82 9.52 -10.17 5.12
N THR A 83 8.99 -9.47 4.12
CA THR A 83 8.57 -8.07 4.28
C THR A 83 7.45 -7.96 5.33
N GLY A 84 6.48 -8.87 5.31
CA GLY A 84 5.39 -8.90 6.28
C GLY A 84 5.87 -9.14 7.70
N THR A 85 6.70 -10.18 7.88
CA THR A 85 7.28 -10.51 9.18
C THR A 85 8.09 -9.34 9.74
N LEU A 86 8.94 -8.73 8.90
CA LEU A 86 9.75 -7.58 9.30
C LEU A 86 8.87 -6.37 9.66
N THR A 87 7.87 -6.06 8.83
CA THR A 87 6.96 -4.94 9.07
C THR A 87 6.19 -5.10 10.38
N VAL A 88 5.60 -6.28 10.61
CA VAL A 88 4.84 -6.57 11.84
C VAL A 88 5.77 -6.59 13.06
N ALA A 89 6.97 -7.16 12.95
CA ALA A 89 7.94 -7.17 14.04
C ALA A 89 8.39 -5.75 14.43
N VAL A 90 8.76 -4.92 13.45
CA VAL A 90 9.16 -3.52 13.69
C VAL A 90 8.00 -2.73 14.29
N TRP A 91 6.78 -2.94 13.81
CA TRP A 91 5.60 -2.31 14.36
C TRP A 91 5.33 -2.71 15.81
N LEU A 92 5.35 -4.00 16.13
CA LEU A 92 5.12 -4.49 17.49
C LEU A 92 6.19 -3.98 18.45
N LEU A 93 7.47 -4.14 18.09
CA LEU A 93 8.57 -3.71 18.94
C LEU A 93 8.62 -2.19 19.10
N GLY A 94 8.41 -1.45 18.01
CA GLY A 94 8.39 0.01 18.00
C GLY A 94 7.25 0.55 18.87
N THR A 95 6.03 0.03 18.72
CA THR A 95 4.89 0.43 19.56
C THR A 95 5.17 0.15 21.02
N ARG A 96 5.63 -1.07 21.35
CA ARG A 96 5.98 -1.43 22.73
C ARG A 96 7.02 -0.48 23.32
N PHE A 97 8.07 -0.20 22.59
CA PHE A 97 9.16 0.66 23.07
C PHE A 97 8.70 2.10 23.30
N ILE A 98 8.01 2.69 22.32
CA ILE A 98 7.58 4.09 22.37
C ILE A 98 6.53 4.28 23.47
N VAL A 99 5.48 3.45 23.51
CA VAL A 99 4.40 3.59 24.50
C VAL A 99 4.92 3.35 25.92
N ARG A 100 5.79 2.33 26.10
CA ARG A 100 6.44 2.10 27.42
C ARG A 100 7.26 3.30 27.89
N ALA A 101 7.87 4.06 26.98
CA ALA A 101 8.60 5.28 27.32
C ALA A 101 7.67 6.43 27.71
N MET A 102 6.46 6.47 27.17
CA MET A 102 5.46 7.53 27.42
C MET A 102 4.63 7.30 28.68
N VAL A 103 4.37 6.03 29.03
CA VAL A 103 3.46 5.68 30.14
C VAL A 103 4.20 5.63 31.48
N ALA A 104 3.62 6.26 32.51
CA ALA A 104 4.20 6.30 33.85
C ALA A 104 4.19 4.91 34.55
N GLU A 105 3.12 4.15 34.38
CA GLU A 105 2.92 2.84 35.00
C GLU A 105 3.43 1.71 34.10
N LYS A 106 4.74 1.52 34.10
CA LYS A 106 5.42 0.59 33.18
C LYS A 106 5.06 -0.89 33.42
N VAL A 107 4.76 -1.28 34.64
CA VAL A 107 4.45 -2.68 35.01
C VAL A 107 3.09 -3.09 34.46
N ASP A 108 2.06 -2.27 34.67
CA ASP A 108 0.71 -2.54 34.18
C ASP A 108 0.65 -2.60 32.67
N TYR A 109 1.42 -1.72 32.02
CA TYR A 109 1.53 -1.74 30.56
C TYR A 109 2.20 -3.02 30.04
N ILE A 110 3.19 -3.58 30.74
CA ILE A 110 3.83 -4.83 30.33
C ILE A 110 2.83 -6.00 30.42
N ILE A 111 2.07 -6.09 31.49
CA ILE A 111 1.04 -7.12 31.67
C ILE A 111 -0.02 -7.01 30.59
N PHE A 112 -0.54 -5.81 30.36
CA PHE A 112 -1.47 -5.52 29.28
C PHE A 112 -0.89 -5.92 27.89
N TRP A 113 0.37 -5.56 27.62
CA TRP A 113 1.01 -5.90 26.36
C TRP A 113 1.03 -7.41 26.08
N HIS A 114 1.37 -8.21 27.07
CA HIS A 114 1.38 -9.67 26.93
C HIS A 114 -0.01 -10.25 26.68
N SER A 115 -1.04 -9.72 27.30
CA SER A 115 -2.41 -10.19 27.10
C SER A 115 -2.95 -9.92 25.69
N VAL A 116 -2.50 -8.84 25.03
CA VAL A 116 -2.97 -8.45 23.69
C VAL A 116 -2.03 -8.83 22.55
N LEU A 117 -0.85 -9.37 22.85
CA LEU A 117 0.21 -9.60 21.87
C LEU A 117 -0.24 -10.48 20.68
N VAL A 118 -0.88 -11.62 20.99
CA VAL A 118 -1.34 -12.56 19.95
C VAL A 118 -2.40 -11.91 19.06
N PHE A 119 -3.37 -11.22 19.67
CA PHE A 119 -4.39 -10.49 18.93
C PHE A 119 -3.77 -9.42 18.02
N ARG A 120 -2.82 -8.65 18.54
CA ARG A 120 -2.11 -7.63 17.75
C ARG A 120 -1.31 -8.21 16.61
N ALA A 121 -0.55 -9.27 16.86
CA ALA A 121 0.24 -9.92 15.83
C ALA A 121 -0.66 -10.40 14.68
N THR A 122 -1.77 -11.06 15.02
CA THR A 122 -2.76 -11.51 14.02
C THR A 122 -3.37 -10.34 13.26
N ALA A 123 -3.82 -9.30 13.96
CA ALA A 123 -4.37 -8.09 13.34
C ALA A 123 -3.33 -7.40 12.45
N GLY A 124 -2.08 -7.29 12.88
CA GLY A 124 -0.99 -6.71 12.10
C GLY A 124 -0.72 -7.47 10.81
N VAL A 125 -0.72 -8.81 10.86
CA VAL A 125 -0.59 -9.65 9.68
C VAL A 125 -1.76 -9.43 8.71
N LEU A 126 -2.99 -9.40 9.21
CA LEU A 126 -4.18 -9.15 8.37
C LEU A 126 -4.14 -7.77 7.71
N ILE A 127 -3.82 -6.72 8.47
CA ILE A 127 -3.70 -5.36 7.94
C ILE A 127 -2.59 -5.29 6.88
N PHE A 128 -1.45 -5.96 7.11
CA PHE A 128 -0.36 -6.04 6.14
C PHE A 128 -0.82 -6.67 4.82
N PHE A 129 -1.56 -7.79 4.86
CA PHE A 129 -2.08 -8.42 3.65
C PHE A 129 -3.09 -7.54 2.92
N VAL A 130 -3.97 -6.84 3.66
CA VAL A 130 -4.89 -5.86 3.06
C VAL A 130 -4.11 -4.73 2.36
N MET A 131 -3.04 -4.21 2.97
CA MET A 131 -2.19 -3.20 2.33
C MET A 131 -1.53 -3.71 1.05
N ILE A 132 -0.96 -4.92 1.07
CA ILE A 132 -0.39 -5.53 -0.13
C ILE A 132 -1.46 -5.67 -1.22
N LEU A 133 -2.65 -6.15 -0.88
CA LEU A 133 -3.74 -6.29 -1.83
C LEU A 133 -4.12 -4.93 -2.46
N VAL A 134 -4.24 -3.87 -1.66
CA VAL A 134 -4.53 -2.52 -2.15
C VAL A 134 -3.42 -2.03 -3.10
N TYR A 135 -2.16 -2.20 -2.74
CA TYR A 135 -1.04 -1.82 -3.61
C TYR A 135 -0.99 -2.66 -4.90
N TYR A 136 -1.28 -3.96 -4.78
CA TYR A 136 -1.37 -4.85 -5.94
C TYR A 136 -2.47 -4.42 -6.91
N LEU A 137 -3.67 -4.17 -6.39
CA LEU A 137 -4.81 -3.70 -7.21
C LEU A 137 -4.50 -2.36 -7.89
N PHE A 138 -3.89 -1.43 -7.15
CA PHE A 138 -3.48 -0.15 -7.72
C PHE A 138 -2.46 -0.32 -8.85
N LEU A 139 -1.43 -1.15 -8.63
CA LEU A 139 -0.40 -1.40 -9.63
C LEU A 139 -0.94 -2.15 -10.85
N SER A 140 -1.85 -3.10 -10.64
CA SER A 140 -2.51 -3.83 -11.72
C SER A 140 -3.41 -2.92 -12.55
N ALA A 141 -4.17 -2.03 -11.91
CA ALA A 141 -5.01 -1.06 -12.60
C ALA A 141 -4.19 -0.08 -13.46
N THR A 142 -3.07 0.42 -12.92
CA THR A 142 -2.18 1.31 -13.70
C THR A 142 -1.55 0.60 -14.89
N ARG A 143 -1.11 -0.65 -14.72
CA ARG A 143 -0.56 -1.46 -15.83
C ARG A 143 -1.59 -1.75 -16.91
N LEU A 144 -2.84 -2.06 -16.54
CA LEU A 144 -3.92 -2.28 -17.50
C LEU A 144 -4.22 -1.00 -18.27
N ALA A 145 -4.28 0.15 -17.61
CA ALA A 145 -4.48 1.44 -18.27
C ALA A 145 -3.34 1.78 -19.25
N GLU A 146 -2.07 1.55 -18.86
CA GLU A 146 -0.91 1.75 -19.72
C GLU A 146 -0.93 0.81 -20.95
N LYS A 147 -1.31 -0.47 -20.76
CA LYS A 147 -1.45 -1.43 -21.87
C LYS A 147 -2.56 -1.00 -22.82
N ALA A 148 -3.71 -0.59 -22.33
CA ALA A 148 -4.83 -0.12 -23.16
C ALA A 148 -4.46 1.14 -23.94
N ALA A 149 -3.80 2.11 -23.32
CA ALA A 149 -3.32 3.32 -23.99
C ALA A 149 -2.31 2.98 -25.11
N ARG A 150 -1.39 2.05 -24.85
CA ARG A 150 -0.40 1.60 -25.84
C ARG A 150 -1.05 0.89 -27.02
N GLN A 151 -2.06 0.04 -26.78
CA GLN A 151 -2.83 -0.61 -27.84
C GLN A 151 -3.55 0.41 -28.72
N ALA A 152 -4.26 1.38 -28.13
CA ALA A 152 -4.94 2.44 -28.87
C ALA A 152 -3.96 3.26 -29.72
N GLN A 153 -2.76 3.54 -29.21
CA GLN A 153 -1.72 4.23 -29.96
C GLN A 153 -1.22 3.41 -31.16
N LEU A 154 -0.99 2.11 -30.98
CA LEU A 154 -0.59 1.20 -32.06
C LEU A 154 -1.66 1.11 -33.14
N GLU A 155 -2.94 0.98 -32.77
CA GLU A 155 -4.06 0.95 -33.72
C GLU A 155 -4.13 2.24 -34.53
N THR A 156 -3.90 3.39 -33.91
CA THR A 156 -3.85 4.68 -34.60
C THR A 156 -2.71 4.71 -35.61
N GLN A 157 -1.52 4.26 -35.22
CA GLN A 157 -0.35 4.20 -36.11
C GLN A 157 -0.58 3.24 -37.31
N VAL A 158 -1.22 2.11 -37.10
CA VAL A 158 -1.57 1.16 -38.18
C VAL A 158 -2.55 1.83 -39.14
N ARG A 159 -3.62 2.45 -38.66
CA ARG A 159 -4.59 3.16 -39.52
C ARG A 159 -3.94 4.30 -40.34
N GLU A 160 -3.07 5.09 -39.68
CA GLU A 160 -2.32 6.13 -40.39
C GLU A 160 -1.40 5.56 -41.46
N GLY A 161 -0.74 4.42 -41.17
CA GLY A 161 0.08 3.68 -42.14
C GLY A 161 -0.72 3.18 -43.35
N GLU A 162 -1.90 2.59 -43.10
CA GLU A 162 -2.81 2.12 -44.15
C GLU A 162 -3.29 3.27 -45.04
N LEU A 163 -3.70 4.40 -44.42
CA LEU A 163 -4.11 5.59 -45.14
C LEU A 163 -2.97 6.16 -46.02
N LYS A 164 -1.75 6.17 -45.49
CA LYS A 164 -0.57 6.62 -46.23
C LYS A 164 -0.25 5.69 -47.41
N MET A 165 -0.39 4.37 -47.19
CA MET A 165 -0.23 3.37 -48.24
C MET A 165 -1.30 3.51 -49.32
N LEU A 166 -2.57 3.67 -48.97
CA LEU A 166 -3.64 3.91 -49.94
C LEU A 166 -3.44 5.19 -50.72
N ARG A 167 -3.02 6.29 -50.08
CA ARG A 167 -2.68 7.55 -50.76
C ARG A 167 -1.50 7.39 -51.72
N SER A 168 -0.51 6.57 -51.41
CA SER A 168 0.64 6.32 -52.29
C SER A 168 0.29 5.48 -53.53
N GLN A 169 -0.78 4.68 -53.46
CA GLN A 169 -1.31 3.90 -54.59
C GLN A 169 -2.08 4.78 -55.59
N ILE A 170 -2.61 5.92 -55.15
CA ILE A 170 -3.19 6.93 -56.03
C ILE A 170 -2.01 7.72 -56.59
N ASN A 171 -1.58 7.35 -57.81
CA ASN A 171 -0.47 7.99 -58.48
C ASN A 171 -0.75 9.49 -58.65
N PRO A 172 -0.05 10.40 -57.95
CA PRO A 172 -0.34 11.83 -57.99
C PRO A 172 -0.09 12.42 -59.39
N HIS A 173 0.73 11.75 -60.16
CA HIS A 173 1.01 12.17 -61.57
C HIS A 173 -0.21 12.02 -62.48
N PHE A 174 -1.17 11.14 -62.14
CA PHE A 174 -2.38 10.95 -62.94
C PHE A 174 -3.42 12.06 -62.71
N LEU A 175 -3.41 12.66 -61.53
CA LEU A 175 -4.37 13.74 -61.16
C LEU A 175 -3.94 15.14 -61.69
N PHE A 176 -2.68 15.32 -62.09
CA PHE A 176 -2.19 16.60 -62.58
C PHE A 176 -2.03 16.62 -64.10
N ASN A 177 -2.26 15.51 -64.84
CA ASN A 177 -2.14 15.40 -66.29
C ASN A 177 -3.46 15.21 -67.04
N SER A 178 -4.61 15.47 -66.42
CA SER A 178 -5.92 15.44 -67.09
C SER A 178 -6.54 16.85 -67.16
#